data_4d3228ce5180d19d8956505dda180abf
#
_entry.id   4d3228ce5180d19d8956505dda180abf
#
_cell.length_a   1.000
_cell.length_b   1.000
_cell.length_c   1.000
_cell.angle_alpha   90.00
_cell.angle_beta   90.00
_cell.angle_gamma   90.00
#
_symmetry.space_group_name_H-M   'P 1'
#
loop_
_entity.id
_entity.type
_entity.pdbx_description
1 polymer ?
#
loop_
_entity_poly.entity_id
_entity_poly.type
_entity_poly.pdbx_seq_one_letter_code
_entity_poly.pdbx_strand_id
1 'polypeptide(L)'
;MHRDEPPTSDEADGPASFDRRRLLAYAATSVALAAPVVLHPSLGARASVQLGETTGAVDTVAEALAVAALQAWGGYANGQIPTNALTPVQASVAGSGYLRDDAARQFLSLSLAFSSTFGTPLAITEGYRDYGRQVSYWNAYQAGTGNLAAYPGTSNHGWGISCDFGSGVQTAGTAAKRWMDANAPAYGWQPTGNGFSRPEPWHFDYVAAYPGPGNTLLVDSGLVVVRCTENLDQVGLVYTALLGMRTLKHLLTLDQISALRAVGVPYYELSRVQFLALLDGISVPRSAVTVRADYWRR
;
A
#
# COMPACT_ATOMS: atom_id res chain seq x y z
N MET A 1 -52.17 -22.01 38.26
CA MET A 1 -51.50 -22.56 37.07
C MET A 1 -51.67 -21.56 35.96
N HIS A 2 -50.73 -20.60 35.84
CA HIS A 2 -50.63 -19.70 34.72
C HIS A 2 -49.42 -20.14 33.89
N ARG A 3 -49.65 -20.39 32.59
CA ARG A 3 -48.61 -20.70 31.63
C ARG A 3 -48.29 -19.36 30.93
N ASP A 4 -47.08 -18.89 31.11
CA ASP A 4 -46.55 -17.74 30.34
C ASP A 4 -46.06 -18.25 28.96
N GLU A 5 -46.63 -17.71 27.91
CA GLU A 5 -46.12 -17.85 26.53
C GLU A 5 -44.98 -16.84 26.29
N PRO A 6 -43.94 -17.20 25.54
CA PRO A 6 -42.91 -16.28 25.17
C PRO A 6 -43.35 -15.39 23.97
N PRO A 7 -42.83 -14.14 23.87
CA PRO A 7 -43.20 -13.25 22.79
C PRO A 7 -42.56 -13.67 21.45
N THR A 8 -43.33 -13.45 20.42
CA THR A 8 -43.03 -13.69 18.99
C THR A 8 -41.91 -12.77 18.50
N SER A 9 -41.00 -13.35 17.76
CA SER A 9 -39.86 -12.71 17.08
C SER A 9 -40.30 -11.67 16.06
N ASP A 10 -39.80 -10.45 16.18
CA ASP A 10 -39.89 -9.40 15.21
C ASP A 10 -38.90 -9.55 14.07
N GLU A 11 -39.37 -9.18 12.95
CA GLU A 11 -38.86 -9.03 11.61
C GLU A 11 -37.35 -8.86 11.42
N ALA A 12 -36.81 -9.71 10.56
CA ALA A 12 -35.48 -9.58 9.99
C ALA A 12 -35.45 -8.41 8.99
N ASP A 13 -34.76 -7.34 9.33
CA ASP A 13 -34.37 -6.30 8.39
C ASP A 13 -33.40 -6.88 7.35
N GLY A 14 -33.81 -6.79 6.08
CA GLY A 14 -33.03 -7.23 4.93
C GLY A 14 -31.79 -6.33 4.72
N PRO A 15 -30.77 -6.82 4.02
CA PRO A 15 -29.53 -6.07 3.83
C PRO A 15 -29.79 -4.80 3.01
N ALA A 16 -29.34 -3.66 3.54
CA ALA A 16 -29.41 -2.36 2.91
C ALA A 16 -28.76 -2.39 1.52
N SER A 17 -29.53 -2.03 0.51
CA SER A 17 -29.08 -1.93 -0.87
C SER A 17 -27.96 -0.90 -0.99
N PHE A 18 -26.80 -1.33 -1.48
CA PHE A 18 -25.62 -0.50 -1.69
C PHE A 18 -25.87 0.45 -2.87
N ASP A 19 -26.09 1.73 -2.58
CA ASP A 19 -26.36 2.75 -3.61
C ASP A 19 -25.06 3.13 -4.34
N ARG A 20 -24.97 2.73 -5.62
CA ARG A 20 -23.87 3.06 -6.54
C ARG A 20 -23.61 4.57 -6.68
N ARG A 21 -24.56 5.42 -6.30
CA ARG A 21 -24.43 6.89 -6.33
C ARG A 21 -23.53 7.42 -5.21
N ARG A 22 -23.31 6.66 -4.12
CA ARG A 22 -22.41 7.06 -3.03
C ARG A 22 -20.93 6.85 -3.37
N LEU A 23 -20.59 5.95 -4.28
CA LEU A 23 -19.20 5.76 -4.75
C LEU A 23 -18.72 6.93 -5.62
N LEU A 24 -19.62 7.57 -6.39
CA LEU A 24 -19.30 8.77 -7.16
C LEU A 24 -19.19 10.03 -6.29
N ALA A 25 -19.86 10.08 -5.14
CA ALA A 25 -19.77 11.21 -4.21
C ALA A 25 -18.45 11.24 -3.42
N TYR A 26 -17.78 10.09 -3.20
CA TYR A 26 -16.48 10.04 -2.50
C TYR A 26 -15.33 10.51 -3.38
N ALA A 27 -15.44 10.40 -4.70
CA ALA A 27 -14.47 10.93 -5.65
C ALA A 27 -14.55 12.45 -5.83
N ALA A 28 -15.69 13.07 -5.49
CA ALA A 28 -15.94 14.50 -5.74
C ALA A 28 -15.59 15.41 -4.55
N THR A 29 -15.37 14.90 -3.34
CA THR A 29 -15.12 15.72 -2.14
C THR A 29 -13.66 15.93 -1.78
N SER A 30 -12.72 15.33 -2.52
CA SER A 30 -11.27 15.49 -2.28
C SER A 30 -10.60 16.61 -3.11
N VAL A 31 -11.34 17.43 -3.86
CA VAL A 31 -10.79 18.46 -4.77
C VAL A 31 -10.96 19.88 -4.22
N ALA A 32 -11.18 20.08 -2.95
CA ALA A 32 -11.28 21.43 -2.39
C ALA A 32 -10.24 21.67 -1.32
N LEU A 33 -8.99 21.96 -1.72
CA LEU A 33 -8.00 22.81 -1.04
C LEU A 33 -6.68 22.83 -1.83
N ALA A 34 -6.72 23.46 -3.02
CA ALA A 34 -5.49 23.90 -3.68
C ALA A 34 -5.33 25.39 -3.42
N ALA A 35 -4.28 25.76 -2.69
CA ALA A 35 -3.82 27.14 -2.57
C ALA A 35 -3.33 27.64 -3.93
N PRO A 36 -3.42 28.96 -4.22
CA PRO A 36 -3.06 29.48 -5.52
C PRO A 36 -1.55 29.40 -5.77
N VAL A 37 -1.16 28.67 -6.81
CA VAL A 37 0.21 28.69 -7.35
C VAL A 37 0.37 29.99 -8.13
N VAL A 38 1.27 30.87 -7.67
CA VAL A 38 1.71 32.06 -8.42
C VAL A 38 2.62 31.59 -9.55
N LEU A 39 2.12 31.64 -10.77
CA LEU A 39 2.90 31.39 -11.98
C LEU A 39 3.75 32.63 -12.31
N HIS A 40 5.07 32.45 -12.30
CA HIS A 40 5.98 33.41 -12.92
C HIS A 40 6.02 33.17 -14.44
N PRO A 41 5.91 34.22 -15.28
CA PRO A 41 5.93 34.03 -16.71
C PRO A 41 7.37 34.12 -17.25
N SER A 42 7.88 33.03 -17.79
CA SER A 42 8.97 33.10 -18.78
C SER A 42 8.94 31.90 -19.73
N LEU A 43 8.86 32.30 -21.01
CA LEU A 43 9.15 31.56 -22.24
C LEU A 43 8.06 30.67 -22.86
N GLY A 44 7.46 31.28 -23.82
CA GLY A 44 6.73 30.95 -24.99
C GLY A 44 6.77 29.53 -25.57
N ALA A 45 5.57 28.95 -25.63
CA ALA A 45 5.10 28.17 -26.77
C ALA A 45 3.59 28.35 -26.84
N ARG A 46 3.13 29.05 -27.91
CA ARG A 46 1.72 29.18 -28.24
C ARG A 46 1.22 27.84 -28.79
N ALA A 47 0.45 27.12 -28.03
CA ALA A 47 -0.47 26.13 -28.56
C ALA A 47 -1.87 26.74 -28.56
N SER A 48 -2.37 27.08 -29.74
CA SER A 48 -3.74 27.54 -29.95
C SER A 48 -4.66 26.32 -29.92
N VAL A 49 -5.41 26.15 -28.84
CA VAL A 49 -6.54 25.21 -28.82
C VAL A 49 -7.76 25.94 -29.32
N GLN A 50 -8.27 25.59 -30.51
CA GLN A 50 -9.59 25.98 -30.97
C GLN A 50 -10.66 25.20 -30.23
N LEU A 51 -11.49 25.92 -29.48
CA LEU A 51 -12.69 25.34 -28.82
C LEU A 51 -13.79 25.12 -29.85
N GLY A 52 -14.06 23.88 -30.19
CA GLY A 52 -15.25 23.44 -30.90
C GLY A 52 -16.30 22.90 -29.91
N GLU A 53 -17.50 23.29 -30.18
CA GLU A 53 -18.80 23.17 -29.50
C GLU A 53 -19.09 22.02 -28.53
N THR A 54 -19.56 22.37 -27.42
CA THR A 54 -20.50 21.94 -26.32
C THR A 54 -20.94 20.47 -26.11
N THR A 55 -20.41 19.49 -26.75
CA THR A 55 -20.47 18.07 -26.32
C THR A 55 -19.16 17.59 -25.69
N GLY A 56 -18.09 18.40 -25.77
CA GLY A 56 -16.74 18.05 -25.35
C GLY A 56 -16.39 18.31 -23.88
N ALA A 57 -17.23 18.94 -23.07
CA ALA A 57 -16.85 19.33 -21.72
C ALA A 57 -16.73 18.15 -20.74
N VAL A 58 -17.51 17.08 -20.93
CA VAL A 58 -17.44 15.88 -20.10
C VAL A 58 -16.26 15.00 -20.53
N ASP A 59 -15.99 14.94 -21.81
CA ASP A 59 -14.85 14.19 -22.36
C ASP A 59 -13.52 14.86 -21.99
N THR A 60 -13.45 16.21 -22.01
CA THR A 60 -12.26 16.97 -21.63
C THR A 60 -11.93 16.89 -20.14
N VAL A 61 -12.93 16.81 -19.25
CA VAL A 61 -12.71 16.62 -17.81
C VAL A 61 -12.25 15.19 -17.53
N ALA A 62 -12.85 14.19 -18.16
CA ALA A 62 -12.43 12.80 -18.05
C ALA A 62 -11.02 12.60 -18.61
N GLU A 63 -10.69 13.23 -19.72
CA GLU A 63 -9.37 13.19 -20.34
C GLU A 63 -8.32 13.95 -19.50
N ALA A 64 -8.66 15.11 -18.92
CA ALA A 64 -7.79 15.83 -18.01
C ALA A 64 -7.54 15.06 -16.69
N LEU A 65 -8.55 14.37 -16.17
CA LEU A 65 -8.41 13.47 -15.00
C LEU A 65 -7.57 12.24 -15.35
N ALA A 66 -7.73 11.68 -16.54
CA ALA A 66 -6.90 10.58 -17.03
C ALA A 66 -5.44 11.00 -17.22
N VAL A 67 -5.18 12.20 -17.79
CA VAL A 67 -3.84 12.75 -17.93
C VAL A 67 -3.22 13.08 -16.57
N ALA A 68 -3.97 13.64 -15.64
CA ALA A 68 -3.51 13.89 -14.27
C ALA A 68 -3.21 12.56 -13.53
N ALA A 69 -4.03 11.54 -13.73
CA ALA A 69 -3.78 10.20 -13.20
C ALA A 69 -2.51 9.58 -13.82
N LEU A 70 -2.33 9.68 -15.14
CA LEU A 70 -1.13 9.23 -15.83
C LEU A 70 0.13 9.96 -15.33
N GLN A 71 0.06 11.27 -15.09
CA GLN A 71 1.18 12.03 -14.53
C GLN A 71 1.48 11.62 -13.09
N ALA A 72 0.45 11.41 -12.26
CA ALA A 72 0.60 10.91 -10.89
C ALA A 72 1.21 9.50 -10.83
N TRP A 73 1.10 8.72 -11.91
CA TRP A 73 1.60 7.36 -12.03
C TRP A 73 2.82 7.23 -12.95
N GLY A 74 3.55 8.30 -13.17
CA GLY A 74 4.75 8.33 -13.99
C GLY A 74 4.50 8.22 -15.49
N GLY A 75 3.26 8.47 -15.97
CA GLY A 75 2.89 8.41 -17.37
C GLY A 75 2.71 7.01 -17.93
N TYR A 76 2.69 5.98 -17.09
CA TYR A 76 2.49 4.59 -17.51
C TYR A 76 1.00 4.22 -17.58
N ALA A 77 0.67 3.26 -18.43
CA ALA A 77 -0.64 2.63 -18.44
C ALA A 77 -0.74 1.56 -17.33
N ASN A 78 -1.95 1.25 -16.92
CA ASN A 78 -2.23 0.23 -15.89
C ASN A 78 -1.68 -1.14 -16.30
N GLY A 79 -0.91 -1.75 -15.43
CA GLY A 79 -0.23 -3.01 -15.67
C GLY A 79 0.99 -2.92 -16.58
N GLN A 80 1.40 -1.71 -17.00
CA GLN A 80 2.54 -1.50 -17.90
C GLN A 80 3.65 -0.65 -17.25
N ILE A 81 3.64 -0.55 -15.93
CA ILE A 81 4.69 0.13 -15.18
C ILE A 81 5.94 -0.76 -15.18
N PRO A 82 7.09 -0.30 -15.68
CA PRO A 82 8.32 -1.08 -15.63
C PRO A 82 8.75 -1.28 -14.17
N THR A 83 9.24 -2.48 -13.85
CA THR A 83 9.55 -2.86 -12.46
C THR A 83 10.65 -2.02 -11.83
N ASN A 84 11.51 -1.38 -12.62
CA ASN A 84 12.52 -0.43 -12.13
C ASN A 84 11.92 0.93 -11.72
N ALA A 85 10.68 1.23 -12.07
CA ALA A 85 9.93 2.39 -11.60
C ALA A 85 9.08 2.09 -10.35
N LEU A 86 9.06 0.85 -9.90
CA LEU A 86 8.37 0.38 -8.70
C LEU A 86 9.37 0.01 -7.60
N THR A 87 8.92 0.03 -6.36
CA THR A 87 9.71 -0.44 -5.22
C THR A 87 9.50 -1.93 -5.02
N PRO A 88 10.58 -2.75 -5.02
CA PRO A 88 10.45 -4.17 -4.80
C PRO A 88 10.05 -4.48 -3.35
N VAL A 89 9.14 -5.43 -3.22
CA VAL A 89 8.71 -6.08 -1.98
C VAL A 89 8.77 -7.59 -2.17
N GLN A 90 8.77 -8.36 -1.08
CA GLN A 90 8.71 -9.81 -1.20
C GLN A 90 7.26 -10.25 -1.34
N ALA A 91 6.94 -10.99 -2.40
CA ALA A 91 5.62 -11.60 -2.62
C ALA A 91 5.75 -13.07 -3.03
N SER A 92 4.72 -13.88 -2.72
CA SER A 92 4.71 -15.31 -3.02
C SER A 92 4.48 -15.61 -4.50
N VAL A 93 3.66 -14.80 -5.17
CA VAL A 93 3.44 -14.91 -6.63
C VAL A 93 4.64 -14.35 -7.35
N ALA A 94 5.30 -15.17 -8.16
CA ALA A 94 6.49 -14.76 -8.89
C ALA A 94 6.22 -13.54 -9.80
N GLY A 95 7.12 -12.55 -9.76
CA GLY A 95 7.03 -11.34 -10.57
C GLY A 95 6.00 -10.30 -10.10
N SER A 96 5.31 -10.53 -8.97
CA SER A 96 4.36 -9.56 -8.40
C SER A 96 4.93 -8.76 -7.21
N GLY A 97 6.17 -9.01 -6.83
CA GLY A 97 6.82 -8.41 -5.66
C GLY A 97 7.25 -6.96 -5.89
N TYR A 98 6.32 -6.10 -6.28
CA TYR A 98 6.55 -4.68 -6.50
C TYR A 98 5.34 -3.86 -6.05
N LEU A 99 5.59 -2.65 -5.56
CA LEU A 99 4.57 -1.67 -5.22
C LEU A 99 5.00 -0.28 -5.68
N ARG A 100 4.05 0.62 -5.78
CA ARG A 100 4.34 2.06 -5.87
C ARG A 100 5.14 2.48 -4.64
N ASP A 101 6.09 3.40 -4.79
CA ASP A 101 7.07 3.75 -3.76
C ASP A 101 6.46 4.20 -2.43
N ASP A 102 5.39 5.00 -2.46
CA ASP A 102 4.66 5.43 -1.26
C ASP A 102 3.86 4.28 -0.61
N ALA A 103 3.21 3.44 -1.42
CA ALA A 103 2.51 2.24 -0.93
C ALA A 103 3.49 1.25 -0.27
N ALA A 104 4.68 1.05 -0.87
CA ALA A 104 5.72 0.18 -0.31
C ALA A 104 6.23 0.68 1.05
N ARG A 105 6.40 2.00 1.22
CA ARG A 105 6.80 2.60 2.50
C ARG A 105 5.75 2.36 3.58
N GLN A 106 4.48 2.57 3.27
CA GLN A 106 3.39 2.36 4.22
C GLN A 106 3.18 0.88 4.52
N PHE A 107 3.39 0.00 3.53
CA PHE A 107 3.42 -1.44 3.77
C PHE A 107 4.51 -1.83 4.79
N LEU A 108 5.71 -1.25 4.68
CA LEU A 108 6.78 -1.51 5.65
C LEU A 108 6.35 -1.16 7.07
N SER A 109 5.78 0.02 7.26
CA SER A 109 5.28 0.48 8.57
C SER A 109 4.16 -0.42 9.11
N LEU A 110 3.21 -0.81 8.25
CA LEU A 110 2.14 -1.74 8.58
C LEU A 110 2.69 -3.13 8.96
N SER A 111 3.65 -3.65 8.20
CA SER A 111 4.28 -4.95 8.44
C SER A 111 5.03 -4.98 9.76
N LEU A 112 5.68 -3.88 10.15
CA LEU A 112 6.31 -3.73 11.45
C LEU A 112 5.29 -3.79 12.59
N ALA A 113 4.19 -3.05 12.49
CA ALA A 113 3.13 -3.06 13.49
C ALA A 113 2.48 -4.45 13.60
N PHE A 114 2.24 -5.11 12.46
CA PHE A 114 1.74 -6.48 12.42
C PHE A 114 2.70 -7.46 13.11
N SER A 115 4.00 -7.39 12.77
CA SER A 115 5.03 -8.24 13.37
C SER A 115 5.15 -8.06 14.88
N SER A 116 5.02 -6.82 15.36
CA SER A 116 5.03 -6.52 16.80
C SER A 116 3.84 -7.18 17.53
N THR A 117 2.73 -7.39 16.83
CA THR A 117 1.52 -7.99 17.41
C THR A 117 1.53 -9.51 17.33
N PHE A 118 1.95 -10.07 16.19
CA PHE A 118 1.81 -11.51 15.90
C PHE A 118 3.12 -12.29 15.92
N GLY A 119 4.26 -11.63 16.07
CA GLY A 119 5.58 -12.27 16.08
C GLY A 119 6.03 -12.78 14.71
N THR A 120 5.28 -12.53 13.65
CA THR A 120 5.57 -12.97 12.27
C THR A 120 5.37 -11.82 11.29
N PRO A 121 6.16 -11.72 10.20
CA PRO A 121 5.99 -10.68 9.19
C PRO A 121 4.63 -10.80 8.49
N LEU A 122 4.11 -9.65 8.06
CA LEU A 122 2.96 -9.60 7.17
C LEU A 122 3.40 -10.02 5.76
N ALA A 123 2.95 -11.16 5.29
CA ALA A 123 3.27 -11.67 3.96
C ALA A 123 2.40 -11.01 2.89
N ILE A 124 2.98 -10.69 1.74
CA ILE A 124 2.27 -10.37 0.50
C ILE A 124 2.19 -11.66 -0.33
N THR A 125 0.98 -12.01 -0.76
CA THR A 125 0.76 -13.07 -1.75
C THR A 125 0.95 -12.49 -3.15
N GLU A 126 0.27 -11.40 -3.49
CA GLU A 126 0.40 -10.68 -4.75
C GLU A 126 0.39 -9.16 -4.52
N GLY A 127 1.33 -8.45 -5.13
CA GLY A 127 1.37 -6.99 -5.21
C GLY A 127 1.09 -6.52 -6.64
N TYR A 128 2.09 -5.93 -7.33
CA TYR A 128 1.94 -5.47 -8.70
C TYR A 128 1.58 -6.61 -9.66
N ARG A 129 0.58 -6.37 -10.51
CA ARG A 129 0.14 -7.29 -11.56
C ARG A 129 0.34 -6.66 -12.91
N ASP A 130 1.22 -7.23 -13.72
CA ASP A 130 1.41 -6.79 -15.10
C ASP A 130 0.16 -7.07 -15.96
N TYR A 131 0.05 -6.35 -17.09
CA TYR A 131 -1.09 -6.43 -17.99
C TYR A 131 -1.32 -7.85 -18.52
N GLY A 132 -0.25 -8.57 -18.85
CA GLY A 132 -0.34 -9.94 -19.39
C GLY A 132 -0.95 -10.90 -18.36
N ARG A 133 -0.55 -10.80 -17.10
CA ARG A 133 -1.13 -11.58 -16.00
C ARG A 133 -2.61 -11.21 -15.77
N GLN A 134 -2.96 -9.92 -15.83
CA GLN A 134 -4.36 -9.50 -15.72
C GLN A 134 -5.22 -10.07 -16.85
N VAL A 135 -4.72 -10.12 -18.09
CA VAL A 135 -5.39 -10.78 -19.21
C VAL A 135 -5.61 -12.26 -18.91
N SER A 136 -4.59 -12.95 -18.39
CA SER A 136 -4.69 -14.37 -18.04
C SER A 136 -5.76 -14.62 -16.97
N TYR A 137 -5.82 -13.80 -15.92
CA TYR A 137 -6.84 -13.90 -14.85
C TYR A 137 -8.23 -13.61 -15.39
N TRP A 138 -8.38 -12.57 -16.22
CA TRP A 138 -9.65 -12.25 -16.87
C TRP A 138 -10.17 -13.39 -17.73
N ASN A 139 -9.31 -13.99 -18.56
CA ASN A 139 -9.68 -15.12 -19.41
C ASN A 139 -10.11 -16.34 -18.57
N ALA A 140 -9.40 -16.65 -17.49
CA ALA A 140 -9.77 -17.72 -16.58
C ALA A 140 -11.13 -17.46 -15.90
N TYR A 141 -11.38 -16.21 -15.47
CA TYR A 141 -12.66 -15.80 -14.92
C TYR A 141 -13.80 -15.95 -15.94
N GLN A 142 -13.62 -15.49 -17.20
CA GLN A 142 -14.61 -15.63 -18.26
C GLN A 142 -14.91 -17.11 -18.60
N ALA A 143 -13.89 -17.97 -18.51
CA ALA A 143 -14.03 -19.41 -18.71
C ALA A 143 -14.65 -20.14 -17.50
N GLY A 144 -14.91 -19.45 -16.39
CA GLY A 144 -15.43 -20.06 -15.14
C GLY A 144 -14.40 -20.95 -14.41
N THR A 145 -13.13 -20.86 -14.77
CA THR A 145 -12.02 -21.65 -14.17
C THR A 145 -11.17 -20.84 -13.20
N GLY A 146 -11.40 -19.53 -13.08
CA GLY A 146 -10.66 -18.60 -12.22
C GLY A 146 -11.55 -17.84 -11.25
N ASN A 147 -10.92 -17.13 -10.34
CA ASN A 147 -11.59 -16.20 -9.42
C ASN A 147 -12.13 -14.98 -10.18
N LEU A 148 -12.95 -14.18 -9.48
CA LEU A 148 -13.38 -12.87 -9.97
C LEU A 148 -12.14 -12.05 -10.35
N ALA A 149 -12.12 -11.47 -11.55
CA ALA A 149 -11.02 -10.67 -12.05
C ALA A 149 -11.52 -9.37 -12.67
N ALA A 150 -10.79 -8.28 -12.44
CA ALA A 150 -11.04 -7.01 -13.11
C ALA A 150 -10.70 -7.11 -14.60
N TYR A 151 -11.36 -6.28 -15.42
CA TYR A 151 -11.03 -6.17 -16.83
C TYR A 151 -9.56 -5.71 -17.00
N PRO A 152 -8.80 -6.23 -17.99
CA PRO A 152 -7.43 -5.83 -18.21
C PRO A 152 -7.26 -4.30 -18.34
N GLY A 153 -6.31 -3.74 -17.61
CA GLY A 153 -6.07 -2.30 -17.56
C GLY A 153 -6.89 -1.53 -16.52
N THR A 154 -7.72 -2.21 -15.69
CA THR A 154 -8.56 -1.55 -14.67
C THR A 154 -8.30 -2.01 -13.24
N SER A 155 -7.41 -2.98 -13.03
CA SER A 155 -7.07 -3.50 -11.71
C SER A 155 -6.16 -2.54 -10.93
N ASN A 156 -6.43 -2.31 -9.65
CA ASN A 156 -5.54 -1.53 -8.77
C ASN A 156 -4.17 -2.20 -8.57
N HIS A 157 -4.07 -3.53 -8.69
CA HIS A 157 -2.78 -4.23 -8.75
C HIS A 157 -1.91 -3.74 -9.91
N GLY A 158 -2.51 -3.37 -11.04
CA GLY A 158 -1.79 -2.82 -12.19
C GLY A 158 -1.20 -1.43 -11.96
N TRP A 159 -1.56 -0.78 -10.87
CA TRP A 159 -0.97 0.48 -10.40
C TRP A 159 0.05 0.30 -9.29
N GLY A 160 0.27 -0.91 -8.79
CA GLY A 160 1.15 -1.19 -7.66
C GLY A 160 0.64 -0.62 -6.33
N ILE A 161 -0.67 -0.47 -6.18
CA ILE A 161 -1.34 0.03 -4.97
C ILE A 161 -2.30 -0.97 -4.34
N SER A 162 -2.33 -2.19 -4.80
CA SER A 162 -3.08 -3.27 -4.16
C SER A 162 -2.15 -4.36 -3.68
N CYS A 163 -2.51 -4.95 -2.56
CA CYS A 163 -1.89 -6.16 -2.02
C CYS A 163 -2.94 -7.19 -1.64
N ASP A 164 -2.63 -8.43 -2.00
CA ASP A 164 -3.25 -9.60 -1.39
C ASP A 164 -2.35 -10.08 -0.27
N PHE A 165 -2.85 -10.01 0.97
CA PHE A 165 -2.07 -10.35 2.16
C PHE A 165 -2.28 -11.80 2.61
N GLY A 166 -1.17 -12.42 3.05
CA GLY A 166 -1.12 -13.72 3.70
C GLY A 166 -1.13 -13.61 5.23
N SER A 167 -0.33 -14.45 5.91
CA SER A 167 -0.14 -14.44 7.38
C SER A 167 -1.45 -14.55 8.17
N GLY A 168 -2.47 -15.28 7.65
CA GLY A 168 -3.77 -15.42 8.28
C GLY A 168 -4.80 -14.35 7.89
N VAL A 169 -4.39 -13.29 7.19
CA VAL A 169 -5.30 -12.23 6.72
C VAL A 169 -6.25 -12.73 5.63
N GLN A 170 -5.81 -13.72 4.84
CA GLN A 170 -6.58 -14.32 3.76
C GLN A 170 -7.85 -15.06 4.21
N THR A 171 -8.00 -15.28 5.52
CA THR A 171 -9.14 -16.02 6.08
C THR A 171 -10.00 -15.09 6.93
N ALA A 172 -11.26 -14.93 6.55
CA ALA A 172 -12.21 -14.13 7.30
C ALA A 172 -12.34 -14.61 8.75
N GLY A 173 -12.48 -13.66 9.69
CA GLY A 173 -12.69 -13.96 11.10
C GLY A 173 -11.45 -14.41 11.89
N THR A 174 -10.26 -14.49 11.29
CA THR A 174 -9.02 -14.72 12.03
C THR A 174 -8.61 -13.49 12.86
N ALA A 175 -7.76 -13.69 13.86
CA ALA A 175 -7.20 -12.58 14.64
C ALA A 175 -6.41 -11.62 13.74
N ALA A 176 -5.63 -12.14 12.79
CA ALA A 176 -4.85 -11.38 11.83
C ALA A 176 -5.75 -10.52 10.94
N LYS A 177 -6.83 -11.09 10.38
CA LYS A 177 -7.78 -10.35 9.55
C LYS A 177 -8.47 -9.23 10.31
N ARG A 178 -8.97 -9.51 11.52
CA ARG A 178 -9.61 -8.48 12.36
C ARG A 178 -8.63 -7.36 12.71
N TRP A 179 -7.39 -7.70 13.02
CA TRP A 179 -6.36 -6.72 13.31
C TRP A 179 -6.08 -5.85 12.08
N MET A 180 -5.94 -6.46 10.91
CA MET A 180 -5.71 -5.74 9.66
C MET A 180 -6.87 -4.81 9.32
N ASP A 181 -8.12 -5.27 9.45
CA ASP A 181 -9.29 -4.42 9.19
C ASP A 181 -9.33 -3.18 10.11
N ALA A 182 -8.89 -3.32 11.35
CA ALA A 182 -8.88 -2.24 12.33
C ALA A 182 -7.67 -1.29 12.18
N ASN A 183 -6.50 -1.78 11.79
CA ASN A 183 -5.25 -1.03 11.88
C ASN A 183 -4.67 -0.61 10.51
N ALA A 184 -4.86 -1.41 9.46
CA ALA A 184 -4.30 -1.10 8.14
C ALA A 184 -4.77 0.26 7.57
N PRO A 185 -6.01 0.76 7.84
CA PRO A 185 -6.43 2.08 7.39
C PRO A 185 -5.56 3.23 7.88
N ALA A 186 -4.96 3.13 9.07
CA ALA A 186 -4.05 4.15 9.61
C ALA A 186 -2.74 4.26 8.80
N TYR A 187 -2.42 3.24 8.00
CA TYR A 187 -1.28 3.19 7.08
C TYR A 187 -1.70 3.40 5.62
N GLY A 188 -2.93 3.86 5.38
CA GLY A 188 -3.47 4.10 4.04
C GLY A 188 -3.96 2.85 3.31
N TRP A 189 -3.92 1.67 3.92
CA TRP A 189 -4.38 0.41 3.34
C TRP A 189 -5.82 0.10 3.74
N GLN A 190 -6.76 0.17 2.80
CA GLN A 190 -8.18 -0.08 3.04
C GLN A 190 -8.55 -1.52 2.68
N PRO A 191 -9.35 -2.21 3.51
CA PRO A 191 -9.81 -3.58 3.26
C PRO A 191 -10.96 -3.60 2.22
N THR A 192 -10.70 -3.11 1.02
CA THR A 192 -11.70 -2.94 -0.04
C THR A 192 -12.28 -4.27 -0.50
N GLY A 193 -11.50 -5.34 -0.42
CA GLY A 193 -11.95 -6.69 -0.75
C GLY A 193 -13.12 -7.20 0.09
N ASN A 194 -13.33 -6.64 1.30
CA ASN A 194 -14.50 -6.97 2.13
C ASN A 194 -15.83 -6.58 1.46
N GLY A 195 -15.82 -5.56 0.60
CA GLY A 195 -16.99 -5.02 -0.10
C GLY A 195 -17.23 -5.59 -1.50
N PHE A 196 -16.40 -6.51 -1.98
CA PHE A 196 -16.59 -7.11 -3.30
C PHE A 196 -17.82 -8.04 -3.33
N SER A 197 -18.42 -8.23 -4.51
CA SER A 197 -19.57 -9.13 -4.69
C SER A 197 -19.25 -10.60 -4.30
N ARG A 198 -17.96 -10.96 -4.41
CA ARG A 198 -17.35 -12.13 -3.78
C ARG A 198 -16.29 -11.60 -2.84
N PRO A 199 -16.52 -11.59 -1.52
CA PRO A 199 -15.57 -11.03 -0.57
C PRO A 199 -14.19 -11.66 -0.67
N GLU A 200 -13.17 -10.80 -0.71
CA GLU A 200 -11.75 -11.18 -0.76
C GLU A 200 -11.05 -10.63 0.50
N PRO A 201 -11.07 -11.38 1.62
CA PRO A 201 -10.53 -10.90 2.89
C PRO A 201 -9.07 -10.47 2.80
N TRP A 202 -8.32 -11.06 1.88
CA TRP A 202 -6.89 -10.79 1.64
C TRP A 202 -6.63 -9.48 0.92
N HIS A 203 -7.61 -8.93 0.17
CA HIS A 203 -7.40 -7.80 -0.74
C HIS A 203 -7.53 -6.45 -0.04
N PHE A 204 -6.48 -5.64 -0.16
CA PHE A 204 -6.40 -4.27 0.36
C PHE A 204 -5.88 -3.32 -0.71
N ASP A 205 -6.47 -2.13 -0.78
CA ASP A 205 -6.02 -1.05 -1.64
C ASP A 205 -5.36 0.07 -0.84
N TYR A 206 -4.23 0.56 -1.33
CA TYR A 206 -3.60 1.76 -0.82
C TYR A 206 -4.26 2.99 -1.46
N VAL A 207 -4.88 3.84 -0.63
CA VAL A 207 -5.77 4.91 -1.11
C VAL A 207 -5.20 6.33 -0.95
N ALA A 208 -3.99 6.48 -0.43
CA ALA A 208 -3.37 7.79 -0.32
C ALA A 208 -3.06 8.39 -1.70
N ALA A 209 -3.26 9.70 -1.83
CA ALA A 209 -2.86 10.42 -3.03
C ALA A 209 -1.34 10.31 -3.24
N TYR A 210 -0.91 10.12 -4.48
CA TYR A 210 0.52 10.03 -4.79
C TYR A 210 1.17 11.42 -4.65
N PRO A 211 2.13 11.60 -3.74
CA PRO A 211 2.76 12.90 -3.51
C PRO A 211 3.75 13.33 -4.60
N GLY A 212 3.96 12.47 -5.62
CA GLY A 212 5.01 12.65 -6.63
C GLY A 212 6.37 12.10 -6.20
N PRO A 213 7.25 11.81 -7.16
CA PRO A 213 8.60 11.35 -6.86
C PRO A 213 9.39 12.46 -6.12
N GLY A 214 9.92 12.14 -4.95
CA GLY A 214 10.81 13.02 -4.20
C GLY A 214 10.15 14.03 -3.25
N ASN A 215 8.81 14.03 -3.10
CA ASN A 215 8.12 14.94 -2.17
C ASN A 215 7.83 14.27 -0.81
N THR A 216 8.78 13.55 -0.28
CA THR A 216 8.69 12.90 1.04
C THR A 216 9.41 13.73 2.08
N LEU A 217 8.65 14.34 2.97
CA LEU A 217 9.16 14.70 4.29
C LEU A 217 9.73 13.42 4.92
N LEU A 218 10.83 13.52 5.65
CA LEU A 218 11.51 12.38 6.30
C LEU A 218 10.56 11.51 7.15
N VAL A 219 9.47 12.09 7.63
CA VAL A 219 8.39 11.41 8.39
C VAL A 219 7.64 10.37 7.55
N ASP A 220 7.57 10.54 6.23
CA ASP A 220 6.87 9.64 5.29
C ASP A 220 7.85 8.86 4.39
N SER A 221 9.12 8.84 4.76
CA SER A 221 10.20 8.21 3.96
C SER A 221 10.17 6.68 3.94
N GLY A 222 9.30 6.05 4.75
CA GLY A 222 9.34 4.61 5.00
C GLY A 222 10.61 4.17 5.76
N LEU A 223 11.36 5.14 6.32
CA LEU A 223 12.48 4.88 7.18
C LEU A 223 12.01 4.66 8.62
N VAL A 224 12.59 3.69 9.29
CA VAL A 224 12.35 3.42 10.70
C VAL A 224 13.67 3.20 11.41
N VAL A 225 13.77 3.63 12.65
CA VAL A 225 14.86 3.24 13.54
C VAL A 225 14.40 1.98 14.28
N VAL A 226 15.17 0.92 14.16
CA VAL A 226 14.89 -0.35 14.84
C VAL A 226 16.07 -0.74 15.71
N ARG A 227 15.81 -1.01 16.99
CA ARG A 227 16.76 -1.58 17.92
C ARG A 227 16.44 -3.05 18.15
N CYS A 228 17.37 -3.94 17.85
CA CYS A 228 17.30 -5.32 18.31
C CYS A 228 17.59 -5.35 19.81
N THR A 229 16.67 -5.91 20.61
CA THR A 229 16.81 -5.97 22.07
C THR A 229 17.79 -7.05 22.55
N GLU A 230 18.18 -7.93 21.65
CA GLU A 230 19.10 -9.04 21.87
C GLU A 230 20.37 -8.88 21.02
N ASN A 231 21.46 -9.51 21.43
CA ASN A 231 22.67 -9.56 20.60
C ASN A 231 22.39 -10.31 19.29
N LEU A 232 22.80 -9.71 18.18
CA LEU A 232 22.81 -10.39 16.88
C LEU A 232 24.08 -11.22 16.73
N ASP A 233 23.93 -12.49 16.38
CA ASP A 233 25.03 -13.44 16.26
C ASP A 233 26.11 -12.97 15.26
N GLN A 234 25.68 -12.28 14.19
CA GLN A 234 26.57 -11.76 13.14
C GLN A 234 27.57 -10.71 13.65
N VAL A 235 27.22 -9.98 14.70
CA VAL A 235 28.04 -8.87 15.22
C VAL A 235 28.31 -8.95 16.72
N GLY A 236 27.66 -9.88 17.44
CA GLY A 236 27.86 -10.12 18.87
C GLY A 236 27.38 -8.98 19.77
N LEU A 237 26.51 -8.09 19.31
CA LEU A 237 26.03 -6.92 20.06
C LEU A 237 24.56 -6.61 19.79
N VAL A 238 23.96 -5.84 20.69
CA VAL A 238 22.66 -5.19 20.47
C VAL A 238 22.81 -4.19 19.32
N TYR A 239 21.93 -4.31 18.32
CA TYR A 239 22.10 -3.61 17.06
C TYR A 239 20.96 -2.59 16.86
N THR A 240 21.33 -1.35 16.59
CA THR A 240 20.35 -0.32 16.22
C THR A 240 20.61 0.14 14.79
N ALA A 241 19.60 0.10 13.96
CA ALA A 241 19.71 0.46 12.55
C ALA A 241 18.60 1.42 12.11
N LEU A 242 18.94 2.31 11.20
CA LEU A 242 17.99 2.96 10.32
C LEU A 242 17.70 1.97 9.18
N LEU A 243 16.44 1.59 9.03
CA LEU A 243 15.96 0.63 8.04
C LEU A 243 14.98 1.30 7.10
N GLY A 244 14.97 0.86 5.85
CA GLY A 244 14.01 1.18 4.81
C GLY A 244 14.02 0.08 3.76
N MET A 245 13.18 0.19 2.74
CA MET A 245 13.23 -0.77 1.65
C MET A 245 14.64 -0.84 1.06
N ARG A 246 15.26 -2.02 1.13
CA ARG A 246 16.64 -2.28 0.64
C ARG A 246 17.72 -1.36 1.24
N THR A 247 17.45 -0.81 2.42
CA THR A 247 18.38 0.09 3.11
C THR A 247 18.60 -0.38 4.53
N LEU A 248 19.86 -0.45 4.94
CA LEU A 248 20.26 -0.67 6.33
C LEU A 248 21.48 0.21 6.64
N LYS A 249 21.35 1.07 7.65
CA LYS A 249 22.46 1.83 8.20
C LYS A 249 22.58 1.60 9.69
N HIS A 250 23.72 1.09 10.13
CA HIS A 250 24.00 0.93 11.57
C HIS A 250 24.11 2.29 12.26
N LEU A 251 23.32 2.52 13.28
CA LEU A 251 23.38 3.72 14.12
C LEU A 251 24.28 3.43 15.33
N LEU A 252 25.34 4.21 15.43
CA LEU A 252 26.43 3.96 16.40
C LEU A 252 26.31 4.79 17.68
N THR A 253 25.54 5.89 17.63
CA THR A 253 25.44 6.83 18.76
C THR A 253 24.00 7.14 19.10
N LEU A 254 23.79 7.48 20.38
CA LEU A 254 22.47 7.94 20.84
C LEU A 254 22.05 9.25 20.17
N ASP A 255 23.01 10.10 19.79
CA ASP A 255 22.74 11.37 19.10
C ASP A 255 22.13 11.13 17.72
N GLN A 256 22.63 10.12 16.98
CA GLN A 256 22.04 9.73 15.68
C GLN A 256 20.59 9.28 15.85
N ILE A 257 20.32 8.45 16.86
CA ILE A 257 18.97 7.95 17.17
C ILE A 257 18.07 9.11 17.57
N SER A 258 18.55 9.99 18.48
CA SER A 258 17.79 11.13 18.98
C SER A 258 17.46 12.13 17.88
N ALA A 259 18.41 12.43 16.99
CA ALA A 259 18.21 13.32 15.85
C ALA A 259 17.14 12.79 14.88
N LEU A 260 17.19 11.50 14.54
CA LEU A 260 16.19 10.87 13.68
C LEU A 260 14.79 10.87 14.33
N ARG A 261 14.70 10.59 15.63
CA ARG A 261 13.44 10.67 16.37
C ARG A 261 12.89 12.09 16.46
N ALA A 262 13.77 13.09 16.64
CA ALA A 262 13.37 14.49 16.70
C ALA A 262 12.74 15.01 15.40
N VAL A 263 13.14 14.44 14.25
CA VAL A 263 12.52 14.74 12.94
C VAL A 263 11.39 13.79 12.58
N GLY A 264 10.90 12.99 13.52
CA GLY A 264 9.69 12.18 13.37
C GLY A 264 9.93 10.78 12.78
N VAL A 265 11.17 10.31 12.64
CA VAL A 265 11.43 8.92 12.21
C VAL A 265 10.96 7.96 13.31
N PRO A 266 10.06 7.01 13.01
CA PRO A 266 9.56 6.05 13.99
C PRO A 266 10.68 5.20 14.61
N TYR A 267 10.54 4.83 15.88
CA TYR A 267 11.49 3.99 16.61
C TYR A 267 10.78 2.76 17.19
N TYR A 268 11.34 1.58 16.95
CA TYR A 268 10.83 0.32 17.44
C TYR A 268 11.92 -0.51 18.11
N GLU A 269 11.52 -1.31 19.09
CA GLU A 269 12.35 -2.35 19.70
C GLU A 269 11.81 -3.72 19.30
N LEU A 270 12.67 -4.56 18.76
CA LEU A 270 12.32 -5.88 18.26
C LEU A 270 13.21 -6.94 18.88
N SER A 271 12.68 -8.15 19.08
CA SER A 271 13.52 -9.33 19.38
C SER A 271 14.42 -9.64 18.18
N ARG A 272 15.44 -10.47 18.40
CA ARG A 272 16.34 -10.93 17.33
C ARG A 272 15.58 -11.59 16.18
N VAL A 273 14.61 -12.46 16.50
CA VAL A 273 13.80 -13.14 15.49
C VAL A 273 13.01 -12.15 14.66
N GLN A 274 12.36 -11.17 15.30
CA GLN A 274 11.59 -10.14 14.63
C GLN A 274 12.48 -9.22 13.76
N PHE A 275 13.66 -8.84 14.27
CA PHE A 275 14.60 -8.01 13.53
C PHE A 275 15.08 -8.70 12.25
N LEU A 276 15.46 -9.98 12.33
CA LEU A 276 15.92 -10.75 11.17
C LEU A 276 14.77 -10.99 10.17
N ALA A 277 13.56 -11.27 10.64
CA ALA A 277 12.39 -11.40 9.79
C ALA A 277 12.04 -10.08 9.08
N LEU A 278 12.22 -8.94 9.76
CA LEU A 278 12.05 -7.62 9.15
C LEU A 278 13.05 -7.40 8.00
N LEU A 279 14.34 -7.73 8.18
CA LEU A 279 15.34 -7.61 7.12
C LEU A 279 14.95 -8.40 5.87
N ASP A 280 14.48 -9.63 6.06
CA ASP A 280 13.99 -10.46 4.96
C ASP A 280 12.81 -9.80 4.25
N GLY A 281 11.85 -9.26 5.01
CA GLY A 281 10.65 -8.56 4.49
C GLY A 281 10.96 -7.30 3.69
N ILE A 282 12.03 -6.58 4.02
CA ILE A 282 12.46 -5.36 3.31
C ILE A 282 13.58 -5.61 2.29
N SER A 283 13.83 -6.88 1.97
CA SER A 283 14.86 -7.30 0.99
C SER A 283 16.28 -6.81 1.32
N VAL A 284 16.61 -6.75 2.61
CA VAL A 284 17.98 -6.51 3.10
C VAL A 284 18.60 -7.86 3.47
N PRO A 285 19.67 -8.29 2.81
CA PRO A 285 20.29 -9.57 3.13
C PRO A 285 20.87 -9.55 4.55
N ARG A 286 20.68 -10.62 5.30
CA ARG A 286 21.21 -10.73 6.68
C ARG A 286 22.73 -10.53 6.76
N SER A 287 23.46 -10.83 5.68
CA SER A 287 24.89 -10.57 5.54
C SER A 287 25.25 -9.07 5.51
N ALA A 288 24.28 -8.19 5.28
CA ALA A 288 24.48 -6.74 5.39
C ALA A 288 24.60 -6.25 6.83
N VAL A 289 24.20 -7.09 7.81
CA VAL A 289 24.33 -6.76 9.24
C VAL A 289 25.79 -6.87 9.66
N THR A 290 26.49 -5.75 9.62
CA THR A 290 27.89 -5.61 10.04
C THR A 290 28.05 -4.39 10.91
N VAL A 291 29.10 -4.34 11.73
CA VAL A 291 29.44 -3.11 12.46
C VAL A 291 29.75 -2.00 11.46
N ARG A 292 29.09 -0.84 11.63
CA ARG A 292 29.14 0.31 10.70
C ARG A 292 28.54 0.04 9.32
N ALA A 293 27.59 -0.91 9.22
CA ALA A 293 26.88 -1.15 7.96
C ALA A 293 26.30 0.13 7.37
N ASP A 294 26.46 0.26 6.07
CA ASP A 294 25.87 1.31 5.24
C ASP A 294 25.44 0.65 3.93
N TYR A 295 24.39 -0.16 4.03
CA TYR A 295 23.86 -0.96 2.93
C TYR A 295 22.68 -0.26 2.29
N TRP A 296 22.76 -0.04 0.99
CA TRP A 296 21.61 0.37 0.17
C TRP A 296 21.74 -0.21 -1.23
N ARG A 297 20.63 -0.53 -1.83
CA ARG A 297 20.59 -1.05 -3.20
C ARG A 297 19.55 -0.29 -3.99
N ARG A 298 19.97 0.25 -5.13
CA ARG A 298 19.06 0.87 -6.10
C ARG A 298 18.23 -0.17 -6.84
#